data_960c4cc2a3c718131b98db6378057360
#
_entry.id   960c4cc2a3c718131b98db6378057360
#
_cell.length_a   1.000
_cell.length_b   1.000
_cell.length_c   1.000
_cell.angle_alpha   90.00
_cell.angle_beta   90.00
_cell.angle_gamma   90.00
#
_symmetry.space_group_name_H-M   'P 1'
#
loop_
_entity.id
_entity.type
_entity.pdbx_description
1 polymer ?
#
loop_
_entity_poly.entity_id
_entity_poly.type
_entity_poly.pdbx_seq_one_letter_code
_entity_poly.pdbx_strand_id
1 'polypeptide(L)'
;MKLSQPYIILFSIFAIILSACGAEPQASISAPLPFVLITSAPNPSPTPTPFQPSLYTPTLPSLSSDGISTPAPEQILPTETISPTAIPAINPTATVDISQLFPTVAAPPVAESIAVSPTALPSLTDNETINFLLIGSDKRPGSSYRTDTLVVAVVWPKEGQVSLISIPRDLWIYIPTFGMQRINTAYQSGEIYGYAGGGPGLLKDTIAYNLGIRIDHTAMVDFDGFRRIVDTLGGVEVPISCAFTDWRLIDPSYDPENENNWWLFTVGPGQVHMDGDLALWYARSRMRSNDFDRGRRQQEVLRTIFAKALQTDTFSKIPQLYNDFSSTIVTDLGLTDLVRMAPYAVNFTNANIRGYYIRPPYVSSWTTPGGAAVLLPNDAELKQMLVEATTLSTYAVQRKTITVDVQNGTSFDTWDALAASRLNYAGYQTTISDADRRDYASSVIIDFTPGQDPDQRQTILSTLNLNSANVISLPDANSPVQYRVVLGNDYQPCFQPQDLSH
;
A
#
# COMPACT_ATOMS: atom_id res chain seq x y z
N MET A 1 55.20 16.27 -8.45
CA MET A 1 53.88 16.20 -7.75
C MET A 1 53.87 14.92 -6.91
N LYS A 2 54.02 15.05 -5.56
CA LYS A 2 54.05 13.93 -4.64
C LYS A 2 52.60 13.57 -4.25
N LEU A 3 52.16 12.38 -4.63
CA LEU A 3 50.86 11.84 -4.17
C LEU A 3 51.00 11.49 -2.66
N SER A 4 50.04 11.91 -1.88
CA SER A 4 50.00 11.73 -0.43
C SER A 4 49.74 10.27 -0.06
N GLN A 5 50.43 9.82 0.96
CA GLN A 5 50.48 8.44 1.52
C GLN A 5 49.16 7.72 1.82
N PRO A 6 48.00 8.34 2.06
CA PRO A 6 46.79 7.58 2.42
C PRO A 6 46.19 6.77 1.28
N TYR A 7 46.44 7.12 0.01
CA TYR A 7 45.86 6.41 -1.13
C TYR A 7 46.53 5.09 -1.48
N ILE A 8 47.79 4.89 -1.05
CA ILE A 8 48.53 3.66 -1.32
C ILE A 8 48.08 2.51 -0.37
N ILE A 9 47.67 2.82 0.85
CA ILE A 9 47.16 1.82 1.81
C ILE A 9 45.76 1.34 1.43
N LEU A 10 44.90 2.20 0.87
CA LEU A 10 43.57 1.83 0.44
C LEU A 10 43.60 0.90 -0.78
N PHE A 11 44.57 1.09 -1.69
CA PHE A 11 44.73 0.25 -2.89
C PHE A 11 45.31 -1.13 -2.58
N SER A 12 46.13 -1.26 -1.52
CA SER A 12 46.72 -2.51 -1.09
C SER A 12 45.75 -3.43 -0.35
N ILE A 13 44.75 -2.86 0.35
CA ILE A 13 43.67 -3.60 1.00
C ILE A 13 42.67 -4.12 -0.02
N PHE A 14 42.44 -3.39 -1.10
CA PHE A 14 41.52 -3.79 -2.18
C PHE A 14 42.08 -4.97 -3.03
N ALA A 15 43.41 -5.10 -3.14
CA ALA A 15 44.03 -6.18 -3.92
C ALA A 15 44.07 -7.52 -3.18
N ILE A 16 43.96 -7.54 -1.85
CA ILE A 16 44.00 -8.78 -1.03
C ILE A 16 42.63 -9.46 -0.96
N ILE A 17 41.54 -8.73 -1.16
CA ILE A 17 40.16 -9.26 -1.13
C ILE A 17 39.77 -9.98 -2.44
N LEU A 18 40.47 -9.75 -3.54
CA LEU A 18 40.17 -10.33 -4.85
C LEU A 18 40.80 -11.71 -5.11
N SER A 19 41.57 -12.30 -4.15
CA SER A 19 42.30 -13.55 -4.37
C SER A 19 41.70 -14.80 -3.74
N ALA A 20 40.50 -14.75 -3.20
CA ALA A 20 39.93 -15.88 -2.46
C ALA A 20 38.50 -16.22 -2.94
N CYS A 21 38.30 -16.55 -4.21
CA CYS A 21 37.14 -17.34 -4.66
C CYS A 21 37.41 -17.92 -6.03
N GLY A 22 37.92 -19.13 -6.05
CA GLY A 22 38.01 -19.99 -7.22
C GLY A 22 37.70 -21.41 -6.80
N ALA A 23 36.46 -21.83 -6.87
CA ALA A 23 36.03 -23.22 -6.98
C ALA A 23 34.57 -23.23 -7.49
N GLU A 24 34.40 -23.55 -8.77
CA GLU A 24 33.10 -23.89 -9.37
C GLU A 24 32.67 -25.29 -8.92
N PRO A 25 31.40 -25.51 -8.48
CA PRO A 25 30.85 -26.86 -8.41
C PRO A 25 30.19 -27.23 -9.75
N GLN A 26 30.61 -28.38 -10.32
CA GLN A 26 30.00 -28.99 -11.47
C GLN A 26 28.54 -29.34 -11.23
N ALA A 27 27.65 -28.89 -12.12
CA ALA A 27 26.24 -29.24 -12.15
C ALA A 27 26.05 -30.70 -12.57
N SER A 28 25.46 -31.53 -11.73
CA SER A 28 24.92 -32.83 -12.07
C SER A 28 23.52 -32.67 -12.64
N ILE A 29 23.36 -33.14 -13.90
CA ILE A 29 22.06 -33.18 -14.61
C ILE A 29 21.21 -34.29 -13.94
N SER A 30 20.16 -33.96 -13.24
CA SER A 30 19.14 -34.90 -12.76
C SER A 30 17.97 -34.93 -13.73
N ALA A 31 17.48 -36.15 -14.05
CA ALA A 31 16.38 -36.42 -14.95
C ALA A 31 15.05 -35.79 -14.46
N PRO A 32 14.11 -35.47 -15.36
CA PRO A 32 12.83 -34.87 -14.97
C PRO A 32 11.97 -35.85 -14.19
N LEU A 33 11.49 -35.43 -13.04
CA LEU A 33 10.54 -36.18 -12.21
C LEU A 33 9.13 -36.15 -12.83
N PRO A 34 8.34 -37.22 -12.72
CA PRO A 34 6.98 -37.27 -13.26
C PRO A 34 6.07 -36.33 -12.48
N PHE A 35 5.23 -35.59 -13.18
CA PHE A 35 4.24 -34.67 -12.61
C PHE A 35 3.21 -35.41 -11.76
N VAL A 36 3.03 -34.98 -10.53
CA VAL A 36 1.88 -35.34 -9.71
C VAL A 36 0.92 -34.15 -9.68
N LEU A 37 -0.24 -34.29 -10.29
CA LEU A 37 -1.35 -33.35 -10.16
C LEU A 37 -1.88 -33.44 -8.73
N ILE A 38 -1.60 -32.43 -7.91
CA ILE A 38 -2.25 -32.29 -6.61
C ILE A 38 -3.61 -31.63 -6.86
N THR A 39 -4.66 -32.44 -6.92
CA THR A 39 -6.05 -31.93 -6.84
C THR A 39 -6.27 -31.39 -5.44
N SER A 40 -6.62 -30.10 -5.33
CA SER A 40 -7.06 -29.51 -4.07
C SER A 40 -8.24 -30.32 -3.51
N ALA A 41 -8.18 -30.67 -2.23
CA ALA A 41 -9.28 -31.36 -1.55
C ALA A 41 -10.59 -30.56 -1.71
N PRO A 42 -11.72 -31.21 -2.02
CA PRO A 42 -13.02 -30.56 -2.03
C PRO A 42 -13.39 -30.19 -0.59
N ASN A 43 -13.50 -28.93 -0.28
CA ASN A 43 -13.67 -28.25 1.00
C ASN A 43 -12.36 -27.94 1.75
N PRO A 44 -11.62 -26.90 1.34
CA PRO A 44 -10.65 -26.32 2.25
C PRO A 44 -11.41 -25.63 3.38
N SER A 45 -11.32 -26.19 4.59
CA SER A 45 -11.72 -25.47 5.80
C SER A 45 -10.99 -24.10 5.79
N PRO A 46 -11.68 -22.97 6.03
CA PRO A 46 -11.01 -21.70 6.14
C PRO A 46 -10.02 -21.80 7.31
N THR A 47 -8.74 -21.73 7.01
CA THR A 47 -7.71 -21.63 8.06
C THR A 47 -7.96 -20.32 8.78
N PRO A 48 -8.30 -20.30 10.07
CA PRO A 48 -8.46 -19.06 10.79
C PRO A 48 -7.15 -18.29 10.71
N THR A 49 -7.22 -17.08 10.20
CA THR A 49 -6.08 -16.18 10.26
C THR A 49 -5.91 -15.81 11.73
N PRO A 50 -4.74 -16.00 12.36
CA PRO A 50 -4.56 -15.83 13.81
C PRO A 50 -4.67 -14.38 14.29
N PHE A 51 -5.37 -13.53 13.59
CA PHE A 51 -5.60 -12.11 13.85
C PHE A 51 -7.05 -11.69 13.55
N GLN A 52 -7.99 -12.64 13.48
CA GLN A 52 -9.40 -12.33 13.30
C GLN A 52 -10.17 -12.77 14.55
N PRO A 53 -10.54 -11.84 15.47
CA PRO A 53 -11.59 -12.11 16.44
C PRO A 53 -12.87 -12.45 15.68
N SER A 54 -13.64 -13.38 16.17
CA SER A 54 -14.95 -13.70 15.63
C SER A 54 -15.84 -12.47 15.65
N LEU A 55 -16.66 -12.26 14.64
CA LEU A 55 -17.63 -11.17 14.62
C LEU A 55 -18.52 -11.27 15.85
N TYR A 56 -18.33 -10.37 16.79
CA TYR A 56 -19.21 -10.25 17.96
C TYR A 56 -20.57 -9.77 17.48
N THR A 57 -21.58 -10.64 17.57
CA THR A 57 -22.97 -10.22 17.46
C THR A 57 -23.33 -9.56 18.80
N PRO A 58 -23.62 -8.26 18.87
CA PRO A 58 -24.02 -7.65 20.13
C PRO A 58 -25.34 -8.28 20.58
N THR A 59 -25.28 -9.10 21.62
CA THR A 59 -26.46 -9.47 22.38
C THR A 59 -26.90 -8.21 23.13
N LEU A 60 -28.07 -7.71 22.78
CA LEU A 60 -28.70 -6.65 23.56
C LEU A 60 -28.82 -7.13 25.02
N PRO A 61 -28.42 -6.32 26.00
CA PRO A 61 -28.62 -6.69 27.39
C PRO A 61 -30.12 -6.82 27.65
N SER A 62 -30.55 -7.97 28.14
CA SER A 62 -31.89 -8.17 28.68
C SER A 62 -32.05 -7.21 29.87
N LEU A 63 -32.94 -6.27 29.74
CA LEU A 63 -33.38 -5.43 30.85
C LEU A 63 -33.99 -6.34 31.94
N SER A 64 -33.26 -6.54 33.01
CA SER A 64 -33.80 -7.12 34.24
C SER A 64 -34.82 -6.13 34.83
N SER A 65 -36.05 -6.57 34.87
CA SER A 65 -37.15 -5.90 35.54
C SER A 65 -37.02 -6.11 37.05
N ASP A 66 -36.48 -5.13 37.76
CA ASP A 66 -36.63 -5.03 39.21
C ASP A 66 -37.60 -3.90 39.56
N GLY A 67 -38.75 -4.31 40.12
CA GLY A 67 -39.46 -3.64 41.17
C GLY A 67 -40.28 -2.39 40.85
N ILE A 68 -41.51 -2.55 40.36
CA ILE A 68 -42.58 -1.59 40.66
C ILE A 68 -43.81 -2.37 41.14
N SER A 69 -44.27 -2.01 42.36
CA SER A 69 -45.40 -2.61 43.08
C SER A 69 -46.73 -2.40 42.37
N THR A 70 -47.50 -3.50 42.30
CA THR A 70 -48.83 -3.60 41.73
C THR A 70 -49.89 -3.04 42.69
N PRO A 71 -50.89 -2.23 42.30
CA PRO A 71 -52.20 -2.17 43.01
C PRO A 71 -53.15 -3.22 42.45
N ALA A 72 -54.01 -3.69 43.35
CA ALA A 72 -54.90 -4.86 43.23
C ALA A 72 -55.98 -4.73 42.14
N PRO A 73 -56.56 -5.88 41.72
CA PRO A 73 -57.35 -6.00 40.51
C PRO A 73 -58.83 -5.58 40.71
N GLU A 74 -59.35 -4.89 39.72
CA GLU A 74 -60.77 -4.61 39.54
C GLU A 74 -61.39 -5.73 38.71
N GLN A 75 -62.54 -6.24 39.16
CA GLN A 75 -63.30 -7.33 38.56
C GLN A 75 -63.91 -6.92 37.23
N ILE A 76 -63.70 -7.70 36.18
CA ILE A 76 -64.42 -7.58 34.93
C ILE A 76 -65.28 -8.79 34.69
N LEU A 77 -66.55 -8.55 34.38
CA LEU A 77 -67.65 -9.46 34.07
C LEU A 77 -67.31 -10.36 32.85
N PRO A 78 -67.92 -11.55 32.71
CA PRO A 78 -67.67 -12.48 31.63
C PRO A 78 -68.25 -11.99 30.31
N THR A 79 -67.44 -11.90 29.28
CA THR A 79 -67.84 -11.60 27.91
C THR A 79 -68.16 -12.92 27.17
N GLU A 80 -69.27 -12.86 26.42
CA GLU A 80 -69.90 -13.97 25.70
C GLU A 80 -68.99 -14.73 24.72
N THR A 81 -69.14 -16.02 24.70
CA THR A 81 -68.50 -16.93 23.74
C THR A 81 -69.03 -16.69 22.33
N ILE A 82 -68.20 -16.20 21.44
CA ILE A 82 -68.53 -16.10 20.00
C ILE A 82 -68.11 -17.40 19.31
N SER A 83 -69.07 -18.07 18.69
CA SER A 83 -68.88 -19.27 17.85
C SER A 83 -67.91 -19.01 16.69
N PRO A 84 -67.04 -19.98 16.33
CA PRO A 84 -66.13 -19.78 15.22
C PRO A 84 -66.89 -19.74 13.88
N THR A 85 -66.86 -18.61 13.18
CA THR A 85 -67.29 -18.51 11.83
C THR A 85 -66.29 -19.22 10.89
N ALA A 86 -66.80 -20.08 10.07
CA ALA A 86 -66.02 -20.86 9.09
C ALA A 86 -65.20 -19.93 8.20
N ILE A 87 -63.91 -20.11 8.16
CA ILE A 87 -62.96 -19.43 7.27
C ILE A 87 -63.23 -19.99 5.85
N PRO A 88 -63.49 -19.14 4.84
CA PRO A 88 -63.60 -19.63 3.45
C PRO A 88 -62.23 -20.15 2.99
N ALA A 89 -62.26 -21.33 2.34
CA ALA A 89 -61.06 -21.96 1.77
C ALA A 89 -60.38 -20.96 0.77
N ILE A 90 -59.19 -20.54 1.13
CA ILE A 90 -58.34 -19.75 0.23
C ILE A 90 -57.84 -20.70 -0.87
N ASN A 91 -58.26 -20.47 -2.12
CA ASN A 91 -57.68 -21.13 -3.28
C ASN A 91 -56.18 -20.89 -3.27
N PRO A 92 -55.33 -21.89 -3.62
CA PRO A 92 -53.91 -21.66 -3.71
C PRO A 92 -53.63 -20.57 -4.72
N THR A 93 -53.16 -19.43 -4.23
CA THR A 93 -52.66 -18.33 -5.05
C THR A 93 -51.53 -18.87 -5.93
N ALA A 94 -51.63 -18.65 -7.22
CA ALA A 94 -50.61 -19.05 -8.17
C ALA A 94 -49.22 -18.64 -7.65
N THR A 95 -48.33 -19.61 -7.49
CA THR A 95 -46.97 -19.40 -7.11
C THR A 95 -46.34 -18.51 -8.17
N VAL A 96 -46.10 -17.25 -7.87
CA VAL A 96 -45.34 -16.38 -8.76
C VAL A 96 -43.93 -16.92 -8.81
N ASP A 97 -43.51 -17.34 -9.99
CA ASP A 97 -42.13 -17.76 -10.23
C ASP A 97 -41.20 -16.54 -10.12
N ILE A 98 -40.61 -16.38 -8.92
CA ILE A 98 -39.73 -15.26 -8.63
C ILE A 98 -38.43 -15.29 -9.46
N SER A 99 -38.13 -16.40 -10.16
CA SER A 99 -36.98 -16.45 -11.08
C SER A 99 -37.14 -15.51 -12.28
N GLN A 100 -38.35 -15.08 -12.61
CA GLN A 100 -38.61 -14.13 -13.68
C GLN A 100 -38.53 -12.64 -13.25
N LEU A 101 -38.48 -12.38 -11.95
CA LEU A 101 -38.42 -11.01 -11.42
C LEU A 101 -36.98 -10.48 -11.28
N PHE A 102 -36.00 -11.39 -11.31
CA PHE A 102 -34.59 -11.02 -11.32
C PHE A 102 -34.02 -11.38 -12.69
N PRO A 103 -33.51 -10.41 -13.46
CA PRO A 103 -32.78 -10.73 -14.67
C PRO A 103 -31.62 -11.66 -14.23
N THR A 104 -31.59 -12.86 -14.79
CA THR A 104 -30.44 -13.73 -14.65
C THR A 104 -29.27 -12.94 -15.20
N VAL A 105 -28.41 -12.44 -14.31
CA VAL A 105 -27.11 -11.91 -14.74
C VAL A 105 -26.47 -13.07 -15.48
N ALA A 106 -26.28 -12.93 -16.80
CA ALA A 106 -25.61 -13.95 -17.58
C ALA A 106 -24.30 -14.24 -16.84
N ALA A 107 -24.12 -15.49 -16.44
CA ALA A 107 -22.85 -15.89 -15.85
C ALA A 107 -21.76 -15.39 -16.80
N PRO A 108 -20.73 -14.69 -16.29
CA PRO A 108 -19.63 -14.27 -17.16
C PRO A 108 -19.21 -15.51 -17.93
N PRO A 109 -18.89 -15.41 -19.23
CA PRO A 109 -18.57 -16.57 -20.04
C PRO A 109 -17.59 -17.44 -19.25
N VAL A 110 -17.95 -18.68 -19.04
CA VAL A 110 -17.05 -19.66 -18.41
C VAL A 110 -15.80 -19.57 -19.24
N ALA A 111 -14.71 -19.02 -18.66
CA ALA A 111 -13.44 -19.01 -19.35
C ALA A 111 -13.14 -20.49 -19.59
N GLU A 112 -13.40 -20.95 -20.79
CA GLU A 112 -12.88 -22.23 -21.25
C GLU A 112 -11.40 -22.21 -20.85
N SER A 113 -10.93 -23.29 -20.27
CA SER A 113 -9.54 -23.42 -19.85
C SER A 113 -8.70 -23.07 -21.07
N ILE A 114 -8.19 -21.83 -21.10
CA ILE A 114 -7.43 -21.33 -22.22
C ILE A 114 -6.14 -22.14 -22.21
N ALA A 115 -6.09 -23.16 -23.07
CA ALA A 115 -4.90 -23.96 -23.29
C ALA A 115 -3.73 -23.14 -23.89
N VAL A 116 -3.98 -21.85 -24.17
CA VAL A 116 -3.02 -20.92 -24.75
C VAL A 116 -2.59 -19.95 -23.63
N SER A 117 -1.30 -19.96 -23.32
CA SER A 117 -0.72 -18.93 -22.43
C SER A 117 -1.01 -17.55 -23.00
N PRO A 118 -1.45 -16.59 -22.16
CA PRO A 118 -1.62 -15.21 -22.62
C PRO A 118 -0.32 -14.70 -23.23
N THR A 119 -0.41 -13.79 -24.18
CA THR A 119 0.79 -13.19 -24.79
C THR A 119 1.48 -12.27 -23.77
N ALA A 120 2.81 -12.43 -23.64
CA ALA A 120 3.60 -11.55 -22.78
C ALA A 120 3.48 -10.09 -23.23
N LEU A 121 3.37 -9.18 -22.26
CA LEU A 121 3.43 -7.76 -22.55
C LEU A 121 4.85 -7.36 -23.00
N PRO A 122 4.98 -6.44 -23.97
CA PRO A 122 6.27 -5.86 -24.28
C PRO A 122 6.84 -5.12 -23.07
N SER A 123 8.17 -5.01 -22.98
CA SER A 123 8.81 -4.27 -21.90
C SER A 123 8.36 -2.80 -21.93
N LEU A 124 7.87 -2.34 -20.80
CA LEU A 124 7.51 -0.94 -20.56
C LEU A 124 8.64 -0.16 -19.87
N THR A 125 9.68 -0.86 -19.41
CA THR A 125 10.87 -0.27 -18.77
C THR A 125 12.09 -0.44 -19.66
N ASP A 126 12.99 0.53 -19.63
CA ASP A 126 14.22 0.59 -20.39
C ASP A 126 15.48 0.47 -19.49
N ASN A 127 16.64 0.78 -20.03
CA ASN A 127 17.91 0.75 -19.29
C ASN A 127 18.21 2.04 -18.50
N GLU A 128 17.35 3.04 -18.58
CA GLU A 128 17.49 4.29 -17.80
C GLU A 128 16.90 4.13 -16.41
N THR A 129 16.04 3.11 -16.20
CA THR A 129 15.44 2.78 -14.92
C THR A 129 16.17 1.66 -14.19
N ILE A 130 16.14 1.73 -12.86
CA ILE A 130 16.49 0.63 -11.95
C ILE A 130 15.20 0.25 -11.21
N ASN A 131 14.78 -1.01 -11.37
CA ASN A 131 13.48 -1.45 -10.91
C ASN A 131 13.64 -2.44 -9.75
N PHE A 132 13.04 -2.10 -8.61
CA PHE A 132 13.09 -2.90 -7.39
C PHE A 132 11.74 -3.56 -7.15
N LEU A 133 11.75 -4.81 -6.73
CA LEU A 133 10.57 -5.49 -6.18
C LEU A 133 10.72 -5.60 -4.67
N LEU A 134 9.88 -4.87 -3.95
CA LEU A 134 9.79 -4.90 -2.50
C LEU A 134 8.72 -5.92 -2.10
N ILE A 135 9.11 -6.87 -1.26
CA ILE A 135 8.28 -8.01 -0.87
C ILE A 135 8.13 -8.02 0.65
N GLY A 136 6.89 -7.94 1.13
CA GLY A 136 6.56 -8.21 2.53
C GLY A 136 6.10 -9.65 2.69
N SER A 137 6.73 -10.39 3.58
CA SER A 137 6.44 -11.81 3.84
C SER A 137 6.00 -12.04 5.27
N ASP A 138 5.04 -12.95 5.46
CA ASP A 138 4.62 -13.45 6.77
C ASP A 138 5.38 -14.73 7.18
N LYS A 139 6.65 -14.83 6.77
CA LYS A 139 7.49 -16.00 7.03
C LYS A 139 7.44 -16.40 8.50
N ARG A 140 6.90 -17.61 8.77
CA ARG A 140 6.94 -18.24 10.09
C ARG A 140 7.73 -19.55 10.00
N PRO A 141 8.43 -19.96 11.06
CA PRO A 141 9.11 -21.24 11.09
C PRO A 141 8.14 -22.37 10.76
N GLY A 142 8.43 -23.16 9.71
CA GLY A 142 7.60 -24.31 9.29
C GLY A 142 6.35 -23.97 8.46
N SER A 143 6.08 -22.71 8.13
CA SER A 143 4.94 -22.31 7.30
C SER A 143 5.34 -22.02 5.85
N SER A 144 4.35 -22.16 4.94
CA SER A 144 4.50 -21.75 3.55
C SER A 144 4.72 -20.24 3.45
N TYR A 145 5.67 -19.83 2.61
CA TYR A 145 5.92 -18.40 2.33
C TYR A 145 4.75 -17.83 1.54
N ARG A 146 4.05 -16.84 2.10
CA ARG A 146 3.12 -16.03 1.32
C ARG A 146 3.68 -14.62 1.20
N THR A 147 3.74 -14.13 -0.03
CA THR A 147 4.08 -12.74 -0.32
C THR A 147 2.80 -11.92 -0.27
N ASP A 148 2.51 -11.32 0.90
CA ASP A 148 1.27 -10.58 1.12
C ASP A 148 1.35 -9.11 0.67
N THR A 149 2.56 -8.60 0.49
CA THR A 149 2.83 -7.24 0.00
C THR A 149 3.80 -7.32 -1.17
N LEU A 150 3.41 -6.75 -2.29
CA LEU A 150 4.22 -6.63 -3.50
C LEU A 150 4.17 -5.18 -3.98
N VAL A 151 5.31 -4.50 -3.95
CA VAL A 151 5.44 -3.13 -4.45
C VAL A 151 6.62 -3.07 -5.41
N VAL A 152 6.36 -2.66 -6.65
CA VAL A 152 7.42 -2.36 -7.60
C VAL A 152 7.78 -0.90 -7.48
N ALA A 153 9.08 -0.60 -7.32
CA ALA A 153 9.62 0.74 -7.40
C ALA A 153 10.38 0.89 -8.72
N VAL A 154 9.83 1.67 -9.64
CA VAL A 154 10.51 2.08 -10.88
C VAL A 154 11.24 3.37 -10.59
N VAL A 155 12.57 3.35 -10.69
CA VAL A 155 13.45 4.44 -10.26
C VAL A 155 14.18 5.03 -11.45
N TRP A 156 14.12 6.33 -11.64
CA TRP A 156 14.94 7.11 -12.56
C TRP A 156 16.03 7.84 -11.78
N PRO A 157 17.23 7.26 -11.64
CA PRO A 157 18.25 7.77 -10.73
C PRO A 157 18.74 9.18 -11.09
N LYS A 158 18.87 9.48 -12.38
CA LYS A 158 19.37 10.78 -12.86
C LYS A 158 18.39 11.90 -12.58
N GLU A 159 17.09 11.62 -12.75
CA GLU A 159 15.99 12.58 -12.58
C GLU A 159 15.50 12.65 -11.14
N GLY A 160 15.88 11.66 -10.32
CA GLY A 160 15.45 11.54 -8.94
C GLY A 160 13.94 11.26 -8.80
N GLN A 161 13.33 10.58 -9.79
CA GLN A 161 11.92 10.21 -9.75
C GLN A 161 11.74 8.73 -9.38
N VAL A 162 10.63 8.44 -8.70
CA VAL A 162 10.24 7.07 -8.32
C VAL A 162 8.74 6.90 -8.57
N SER A 163 8.37 5.78 -9.19
CA SER A 163 6.99 5.30 -9.22
C SER A 163 6.87 4.05 -8.36
N LEU A 164 5.99 4.09 -7.37
CA LEU A 164 5.64 2.94 -6.53
C LEU A 164 4.35 2.31 -7.04
N ILE A 165 4.40 1.06 -7.47
CA ILE A 165 3.25 0.34 -8.02
C ILE A 165 2.89 -0.79 -7.05
N SER A 166 1.77 -0.66 -6.34
CA SER A 166 1.25 -1.73 -5.47
C SER A 166 0.49 -2.77 -6.28
N ILE A 167 0.94 -4.02 -6.18
CA ILE A 167 0.33 -5.17 -6.85
C ILE A 167 -0.49 -5.95 -5.82
N PRO A 168 -1.81 -6.14 -6.03
CA PRO A 168 -2.62 -6.90 -5.10
C PRO A 168 -2.22 -8.38 -5.15
N ARG A 169 -2.08 -9.01 -4.00
CA ARG A 169 -1.65 -10.40 -3.85
C ARG A 169 -2.58 -11.43 -4.54
N ASP A 170 -3.85 -11.08 -4.68
CA ASP A 170 -4.88 -11.92 -5.28
C ASP A 170 -5.05 -11.68 -6.79
N LEU A 171 -4.13 -10.92 -7.42
CA LEU A 171 -4.10 -10.68 -8.86
C LEU A 171 -3.94 -12.02 -9.59
N TRP A 172 -4.90 -12.34 -10.49
CA TRP A 172 -4.98 -13.59 -11.23
C TRP A 172 -4.29 -13.43 -12.58
N ILE A 173 -3.10 -13.98 -12.69
CA ILE A 173 -2.22 -13.79 -13.85
C ILE A 173 -1.49 -15.08 -14.21
N TYR A 174 -0.87 -15.08 -15.37
CA TYR A 174 -0.07 -16.21 -15.83
C TYR A 174 1.28 -16.26 -15.10
N ILE A 175 1.54 -17.36 -14.40
CA ILE A 175 2.84 -17.64 -13.82
C ILE A 175 3.60 -18.56 -14.80
N PRO A 176 4.76 -18.16 -15.34
CA PRO A 176 5.53 -18.98 -16.25
C PRO A 176 5.72 -20.41 -15.74
N THR A 177 5.48 -21.41 -16.59
CA THR A 177 5.49 -22.85 -16.28
C THR A 177 4.36 -23.38 -15.40
N PHE A 178 3.62 -22.51 -14.66
CA PHE A 178 2.59 -22.92 -13.69
C PHE A 178 1.16 -22.55 -14.13
N GLY A 179 0.98 -21.72 -15.16
CA GLY A 179 -0.32 -21.31 -15.67
C GLY A 179 -0.98 -20.19 -14.86
N MET A 180 -2.31 -20.05 -15.01
CA MET A 180 -3.08 -18.97 -14.37
C MET A 180 -3.25 -19.23 -12.89
N GLN A 181 -2.72 -18.33 -12.06
CA GLN A 181 -2.80 -18.42 -10.59
C GLN A 181 -2.78 -17.01 -9.96
N ARG A 182 -2.96 -16.93 -8.62
CA ARG A 182 -2.70 -15.70 -7.88
C ARG A 182 -1.21 -15.38 -7.87
N ILE A 183 -0.84 -14.13 -8.08
CA ILE A 183 0.57 -13.71 -8.11
C ILE A 183 1.34 -14.07 -6.83
N ASN A 184 0.69 -14.06 -5.66
CA ASN A 184 1.33 -14.36 -4.38
C ASN A 184 1.80 -15.81 -4.25
N THR A 185 1.40 -16.72 -5.16
CA THR A 185 1.89 -18.10 -5.19
C THR A 185 3.18 -18.25 -5.97
N ALA A 186 3.55 -17.27 -6.80
CA ALA A 186 4.73 -17.36 -7.67
C ALA A 186 6.03 -17.55 -6.87
N TYR A 187 6.24 -16.73 -5.83
CA TYR A 187 7.44 -16.85 -5.00
C TYR A 187 7.59 -18.25 -4.41
N GLN A 188 6.54 -18.75 -3.75
CA GLN A 188 6.55 -20.08 -3.13
C GLN A 188 6.76 -21.19 -4.17
N SER A 189 6.11 -21.09 -5.34
CA SER A 189 6.27 -22.07 -6.42
C SER A 189 7.70 -22.09 -6.93
N GLY A 190 8.32 -20.91 -7.10
CA GLY A 190 9.73 -20.82 -7.52
C GLY A 190 10.69 -21.49 -6.54
N GLU A 191 10.46 -21.34 -5.23
CA GLU A 191 11.26 -21.99 -4.19
C GLU A 191 11.06 -23.52 -4.18
N ILE A 192 9.80 -23.97 -4.15
CA ILE A 192 9.48 -25.41 -4.00
C ILE A 192 9.94 -26.20 -5.22
N TYR A 193 9.75 -25.66 -6.41
CA TYR A 193 10.03 -26.39 -7.66
C TYR A 193 11.39 -26.08 -8.28
N GLY A 194 12.23 -25.32 -7.58
CA GLY A 194 13.61 -25.03 -8.02
C GLY A 194 13.68 -24.24 -9.33
N TYR A 195 12.83 -23.24 -9.49
CA TYR A 195 12.87 -22.36 -10.66
C TYR A 195 14.23 -21.63 -10.75
N ALA A 196 14.67 -21.29 -11.96
CA ALA A 196 15.89 -20.53 -12.14
C ALA A 196 15.84 -19.20 -11.36
N GLY A 197 16.75 -18.99 -10.40
CA GLY A 197 16.71 -17.85 -9.47
C GLY A 197 15.72 -18.00 -8.31
N GLY A 198 15.13 -19.20 -8.11
CA GLY A 198 14.25 -19.50 -6.99
C GLY A 198 12.92 -18.74 -7.04
N GLY A 199 12.37 -18.43 -5.87
CA GLY A 199 11.16 -17.63 -5.72
C GLY A 199 11.27 -16.22 -6.31
N PRO A 200 12.35 -15.47 -6.02
CA PRO A 200 12.59 -14.18 -6.66
C PRO A 200 12.61 -14.25 -8.16
N GLY A 201 13.28 -15.26 -8.75
CA GLY A 201 13.35 -15.44 -10.19
C GLY A 201 11.99 -15.61 -10.85
N LEU A 202 11.18 -16.55 -10.33
CA LEU A 202 9.85 -16.79 -10.88
C LEU A 202 8.94 -15.57 -10.72
N LEU A 203 9.03 -14.86 -9.61
CA LEU A 203 8.21 -13.67 -9.38
C LEU A 203 8.63 -12.51 -10.30
N LYS A 204 9.94 -12.29 -10.54
CA LYS A 204 10.46 -11.33 -11.53
C LYS A 204 9.91 -11.63 -12.92
N ASP A 205 10.01 -12.88 -13.37
CA ASP A 205 9.54 -13.29 -14.69
C ASP A 205 8.01 -13.20 -14.81
N THR A 206 7.28 -13.47 -13.73
CA THR A 206 5.83 -13.30 -13.67
C THR A 206 5.43 -11.83 -13.86
N ILE A 207 6.11 -10.91 -13.19
CA ILE A 207 5.85 -9.45 -13.30
C ILE A 207 6.24 -8.96 -14.71
N ALA A 208 7.39 -9.38 -15.21
CA ALA A 208 7.83 -9.00 -16.56
C ALA A 208 6.85 -9.49 -17.64
N TYR A 209 6.37 -10.75 -17.51
CA TYR A 209 5.44 -11.34 -18.46
C TYR A 209 4.09 -10.65 -18.53
N ASN A 210 3.48 -10.39 -17.36
CA ASN A 210 2.10 -9.90 -17.29
C ASN A 210 1.99 -8.37 -17.22
N LEU A 211 2.98 -7.69 -16.64
CA LEU A 211 2.95 -6.25 -16.42
C LEU A 211 3.98 -5.48 -17.27
N GLY A 212 4.82 -6.19 -18.00
CA GLY A 212 5.84 -5.57 -18.86
C GLY A 212 6.94 -4.83 -18.08
N ILE A 213 7.11 -5.07 -16.79
CA ILE A 213 8.09 -4.39 -15.96
C ILE A 213 9.24 -5.34 -15.65
N ARG A 214 10.44 -5.02 -16.17
CA ARG A 214 11.66 -5.74 -15.81
C ARG A 214 12.02 -5.41 -14.37
N ILE A 215 12.33 -6.43 -13.57
CA ILE A 215 12.80 -6.26 -12.20
C ILE A 215 14.30 -6.52 -12.13
N ASP A 216 15.08 -5.53 -11.72
CA ASP A 216 16.53 -5.64 -11.59
C ASP A 216 16.90 -6.25 -10.23
N HIS A 217 16.31 -5.76 -9.15
CA HIS A 217 16.61 -6.19 -7.78
C HIS A 217 15.37 -6.55 -7.00
N THR A 218 15.53 -7.43 -6.01
CA THR A 218 14.51 -7.81 -5.06
C THR A 218 14.96 -7.53 -3.63
N ALA A 219 14.02 -7.13 -2.79
CA ALA A 219 14.23 -7.03 -1.36
C ALA A 219 13.00 -7.56 -0.63
N MET A 220 13.18 -8.65 0.12
CA MET A 220 12.12 -9.24 0.93
C MET A 220 12.41 -9.02 2.40
N VAL A 221 11.39 -8.55 3.12
CA VAL A 221 11.45 -8.30 4.56
C VAL A 221 10.30 -9.03 5.27
N ASP A 222 10.60 -9.65 6.40
CA ASP A 222 9.60 -10.18 7.31
C ASP A 222 9.16 -9.10 8.33
N PHE A 223 8.22 -9.44 9.21
CA PHE A 223 7.66 -8.50 10.17
C PHE A 223 8.67 -7.99 11.18
N ASP A 224 9.58 -8.86 11.63
CA ASP A 224 10.60 -8.48 12.62
C ASP A 224 11.67 -7.59 11.96
N GLY A 225 12.00 -7.88 10.71
CA GLY A 225 12.87 -7.05 9.92
C GLY A 225 12.31 -5.67 9.68
N PHE A 226 11.02 -5.60 9.33
CA PHE A 226 10.33 -4.33 9.14
C PHE A 226 10.35 -3.47 10.42
N ARG A 227 10.01 -4.06 11.59
CA ARG A 227 10.08 -3.34 12.88
C ARG A 227 11.47 -2.78 13.12
N ARG A 228 12.49 -3.64 12.99
CA ARG A 228 13.90 -3.23 13.21
C ARG A 228 14.34 -2.11 12.27
N ILE A 229 13.93 -2.12 11.01
CA ILE A 229 14.22 -1.02 10.06
C ILE A 229 13.65 0.29 10.59
N VAL A 230 12.37 0.32 10.95
CA VAL A 230 11.70 1.52 11.44
C VAL A 230 12.34 2.00 12.75
N ASP A 231 12.59 1.10 13.69
CA ASP A 231 13.18 1.44 15.00
C ASP A 231 14.63 1.95 14.89
N THR A 232 15.43 1.39 13.97
CA THR A 232 16.81 1.85 13.71
C THR A 232 16.83 3.26 13.11
N LEU A 233 15.80 3.63 12.36
CA LEU A 233 15.63 4.99 11.84
C LEU A 233 15.14 5.97 12.93
N GLY A 234 14.85 5.49 14.15
CA GLY A 234 14.28 6.29 15.23
C GLY A 234 12.80 6.56 15.05
N GLY A 235 12.06 5.67 14.39
CA GLY A 235 10.66 5.84 14.02
C GLY A 235 10.46 6.65 12.75
N VAL A 236 9.21 6.72 12.30
CA VAL A 236 8.80 7.43 11.09
C VAL A 236 7.59 8.32 11.36
N GLU A 237 7.53 9.48 10.69
CA GLU A 237 6.43 10.43 10.79
C GLU A 237 5.44 10.16 9.64
N VAL A 238 4.35 9.45 9.94
CA VAL A 238 3.36 9.06 8.92
C VAL A 238 2.23 10.07 8.83
N PRO A 239 1.98 10.68 7.65
CA PRO A 239 0.88 11.63 7.47
C PRO A 239 -0.43 10.86 7.29
N ILE A 240 -1.29 10.87 8.30
CA ILE A 240 -2.60 10.22 8.29
C ILE A 240 -3.68 11.26 8.03
N SER A 241 -4.25 11.26 6.83
CA SER A 241 -5.26 12.24 6.45
C SER A 241 -6.64 11.97 7.07
N CYS A 242 -7.02 10.71 7.19
CA CYS A 242 -8.28 10.28 7.81
C CYS A 242 -7.99 9.41 9.03
N ALA A 243 -8.68 9.64 10.12
CA ALA A 243 -8.58 8.78 11.29
C ALA A 243 -8.78 7.31 10.88
N PHE A 244 -7.85 6.46 11.27
CA PHE A 244 -7.89 5.03 11.01
C PHE A 244 -8.09 4.27 12.33
N THR A 245 -9.16 3.50 12.40
CA THR A 245 -9.51 2.70 13.58
C THR A 245 -9.53 1.23 13.21
N ASP A 246 -8.75 0.42 13.92
CA ASP A 246 -8.80 -1.04 13.76
C ASP A 246 -8.40 -1.74 15.07
N TRP A 247 -8.57 -3.06 15.11
CA TRP A 247 -8.13 -3.87 16.23
C TRP A 247 -6.61 -3.91 16.33
N ARG A 248 -6.11 -3.72 17.54
CA ARG A 248 -4.69 -3.80 17.87
C ARG A 248 -4.51 -4.59 19.15
N LEU A 249 -3.44 -5.40 19.23
CA LEU A 249 -3.04 -5.99 20.51
C LEU A 249 -2.68 -4.87 21.50
N ILE A 250 -3.11 -5.02 22.73
CA ILE A 250 -2.77 -4.09 23.82
C ILE A 250 -1.27 -4.02 23.99
N ASP A 251 -0.61 -5.17 23.92
CA ASP A 251 0.84 -5.32 23.92
C ASP A 251 1.24 -6.32 22.83
N PRO A 252 2.26 -6.04 22.01
CA PRO A 252 2.72 -6.95 20.95
C PRO A 252 3.15 -8.34 21.41
N SER A 253 3.51 -8.50 22.69
CA SER A 253 3.91 -9.77 23.30
C SER A 253 2.74 -10.63 23.76
N TYR A 254 1.52 -10.07 23.76
CA TYR A 254 0.33 -10.80 24.20
C TYR A 254 -0.10 -11.82 23.16
N ASP A 255 -0.74 -12.90 23.66
CA ASP A 255 -1.27 -13.96 22.81
C ASP A 255 -2.38 -13.41 21.90
N PRO A 256 -2.20 -13.44 20.57
CA PRO A 256 -3.18 -12.95 19.62
C PRO A 256 -4.44 -13.83 19.51
N GLU A 257 -4.43 -15.07 20.05
CA GLU A 257 -5.59 -15.95 20.05
C GLU A 257 -6.58 -15.60 21.19
N ASN A 258 -6.14 -14.84 22.18
CA ASN A 258 -6.98 -14.35 23.26
C ASN A 258 -7.63 -13.00 22.88
N GLU A 259 -8.95 -13.01 22.65
CA GLU A 259 -9.72 -11.81 22.25
C GLU A 259 -9.63 -10.66 23.26
N ASN A 260 -9.43 -10.93 24.56
CA ASN A 260 -9.28 -9.92 25.59
C ASN A 260 -7.96 -9.13 25.48
N ASN A 261 -7.02 -9.60 24.68
CA ASN A 261 -5.76 -8.91 24.42
C ASN A 261 -5.86 -7.86 23.29
N TRP A 262 -7.04 -7.71 22.70
CA TRP A 262 -7.28 -6.77 21.61
C TRP A 262 -8.15 -5.59 22.06
N TRP A 263 -7.89 -4.43 21.48
CA TRP A 263 -8.71 -3.24 21.67
C TRP A 263 -8.84 -2.47 20.34
N LEU A 264 -9.89 -1.66 20.26
CA LEU A 264 -10.05 -0.73 19.15
C LEU A 264 -9.10 0.46 19.36
N PHE A 265 -8.16 0.61 18.47
CA PHE A 265 -7.17 1.66 18.49
C PHE A 265 -7.35 2.58 17.29
N THR A 266 -7.25 3.90 17.54
CA THR A 266 -7.41 4.93 16.50
C THR A 266 -6.14 5.74 16.38
N VAL A 267 -5.71 6.00 15.14
CA VAL A 267 -4.61 6.91 14.83
C VAL A 267 -5.06 7.99 13.84
N GLY A 268 -4.49 9.17 13.98
CA GLY A 268 -4.79 10.33 13.11
C GLY A 268 -6.20 10.94 13.33
N PRO A 269 -6.61 11.91 12.52
CA PRO A 269 -5.78 12.55 11.49
C PRO A 269 -4.61 13.34 12.10
N GLY A 270 -3.54 13.50 11.35
CA GLY A 270 -2.34 14.23 11.78
C GLY A 270 -1.06 13.58 11.30
N GLN A 271 0.06 14.19 11.60
CA GLN A 271 1.36 13.56 11.47
C GLN A 271 1.62 12.73 12.71
N VAL A 272 1.74 11.41 12.55
CA VAL A 272 1.84 10.46 13.65
C VAL A 272 3.22 9.85 13.67
N HIS A 273 3.92 10.02 14.80
CA HIS A 273 5.16 9.28 15.04
C HIS A 273 4.85 7.80 15.27
N MET A 274 5.47 6.93 14.48
CA MET A 274 5.31 5.48 14.57
C MET A 274 6.65 4.80 14.81
N ASP A 275 6.74 4.01 15.86
CA ASP A 275 7.76 2.97 16.02
C ASP A 275 7.49 1.77 15.10
N GLY A 276 8.34 0.76 15.16
CA GLY A 276 8.22 -0.42 14.32
C GLY A 276 6.92 -1.19 14.51
N ASP A 277 6.42 -1.28 15.74
CA ASP A 277 5.17 -2.00 16.02
C ASP A 277 3.94 -1.24 15.53
N LEU A 278 3.87 0.07 15.75
CA LEU A 278 2.75 0.88 15.30
C LEU A 278 2.74 0.98 13.77
N ALA A 279 3.89 1.17 13.14
CA ALA A 279 4.01 1.21 11.69
C ALA A 279 3.62 -0.12 11.04
N LEU A 280 4.04 -1.26 11.63
CA LEU A 280 3.64 -2.58 11.16
C LEU A 280 2.14 -2.82 11.32
N TRP A 281 1.56 -2.47 12.47
CA TRP A 281 0.12 -2.56 12.68
C TRP A 281 -0.64 -1.72 11.64
N TYR A 282 -0.25 -0.46 11.44
CA TYR A 282 -0.89 0.44 10.47
C TYR A 282 -0.82 -0.10 9.03
N ALA A 283 0.33 -0.65 8.63
CA ALA A 283 0.53 -1.22 7.29
C ALA A 283 -0.17 -2.56 7.06
N ARG A 284 -0.58 -3.29 8.12
CA ARG A 284 -1.15 -4.64 8.03
C ARG A 284 -2.63 -4.72 8.34
N SER A 285 -3.14 -3.88 9.22
CA SER A 285 -4.52 -3.92 9.70
C SER A 285 -5.53 -3.82 8.55
N ARG A 286 -6.58 -4.65 8.60
CA ARG A 286 -7.60 -4.70 7.54
C ARG A 286 -8.98 -5.14 8.02
N MET A 287 -9.19 -5.33 9.32
CA MET A 287 -10.47 -5.80 9.86
C MET A 287 -11.62 -4.86 9.54
N ARG A 288 -11.34 -3.55 9.49
CA ARG A 288 -12.31 -2.50 9.20
C ARG A 288 -12.00 -1.74 7.90
N SER A 289 -11.14 -2.29 7.04
CA SER A 289 -10.78 -1.72 5.75
C SER A 289 -10.59 -2.82 4.69
N ASN A 290 -10.34 -2.46 3.46
CA ASN A 290 -10.09 -3.40 2.37
C ASN A 290 -8.59 -3.51 2.02
N ASP A 291 -8.27 -4.46 1.13
CA ASP A 291 -6.89 -4.69 0.69
C ASP A 291 -6.30 -3.51 -0.09
N PHE A 292 -7.12 -2.71 -0.79
CA PHE A 292 -6.64 -1.53 -1.51
C PHE A 292 -6.26 -0.39 -0.57
N ASP A 293 -7.05 -0.16 0.49
CA ASP A 293 -6.71 0.79 1.54
C ASP A 293 -5.45 0.38 2.30
N ARG A 294 -5.26 -0.93 2.52
CA ARG A 294 -4.01 -1.45 3.07
C ARG A 294 -2.83 -1.12 2.16
N GLY A 295 -2.95 -1.33 0.85
CA GLY A 295 -1.89 -0.98 -0.12
C GLY A 295 -1.51 0.50 -0.07
N ARG A 296 -2.49 1.41 0.08
CA ARG A 296 -2.26 2.85 0.27
C ARG A 296 -1.45 3.11 1.54
N ARG A 297 -1.86 2.56 2.68
CA ARG A 297 -1.15 2.72 3.96
C ARG A 297 0.27 2.14 3.93
N GLN A 298 0.48 1.03 3.23
CA GLN A 298 1.82 0.48 2.99
C GLN A 298 2.71 1.45 2.23
N GLN A 299 2.20 2.09 1.18
CA GLN A 299 2.97 3.10 0.45
C GLN A 299 3.23 4.35 1.30
N GLU A 300 2.27 4.80 2.09
CA GLU A 300 2.47 5.94 3.02
C GLU A 300 3.65 5.67 3.96
N VAL A 301 3.66 4.51 4.62
CA VAL A 301 4.77 4.13 5.51
C VAL A 301 6.09 3.95 4.74
N LEU A 302 6.05 3.29 3.57
CA LEU A 302 7.25 3.08 2.75
C LEU A 302 7.89 4.41 2.32
N ARG A 303 7.08 5.40 1.94
CA ARG A 303 7.56 6.74 1.57
C ARG A 303 8.22 7.45 2.75
N THR A 304 7.66 7.34 3.95
CA THR A 304 8.27 7.96 5.14
C THR A 304 9.55 7.27 5.56
N ILE A 305 9.64 5.94 5.44
CA ILE A 305 10.90 5.19 5.63
C ILE A 305 11.95 5.68 4.63
N PHE A 306 11.57 5.80 3.35
CA PHE A 306 12.47 6.27 2.31
C PHE A 306 12.93 7.71 2.56
N ALA A 307 12.01 8.63 2.89
CA ALA A 307 12.33 10.01 3.22
C ALA A 307 13.29 10.11 4.42
N LYS A 308 13.08 9.30 5.44
CA LYS A 308 13.95 9.25 6.62
C LYS A 308 15.33 8.70 6.28
N ALA A 309 15.38 7.67 5.42
CA ALA A 309 16.63 7.07 4.95
C ALA A 309 17.45 8.03 4.07
N LEU A 310 16.82 8.97 3.37
CA LEU A 310 17.52 9.99 2.56
C LEU A 310 18.11 11.14 3.39
N GLN A 311 17.84 11.25 4.69
CA GLN A 311 18.44 12.27 5.52
C GLN A 311 19.96 12.08 5.63
N THR A 312 20.69 13.19 5.69
CA THR A 312 22.16 13.28 5.47
C THR A 312 22.98 12.34 6.37
N ASP A 313 22.50 12.05 7.57
CA ASP A 313 23.21 11.18 8.52
C ASP A 313 23.15 9.70 8.16
N THR A 314 22.18 9.29 7.35
CA THR A 314 21.97 7.88 7.02
C THR A 314 22.96 7.39 5.98
N PHE A 315 23.41 8.26 5.05
CA PHE A 315 24.37 7.86 4.01
C PHE A 315 25.73 7.46 4.57
N SER A 316 26.19 8.14 5.61
CA SER A 316 27.44 7.78 6.28
C SER A 316 27.34 6.43 6.99
N LYS A 317 26.13 5.97 7.31
CA LYS A 317 25.82 4.74 8.00
C LYS A 317 25.47 3.55 7.08
N ILE A 318 25.43 3.75 5.74
CA ILE A 318 25.07 2.68 4.80
C ILE A 318 25.81 1.36 5.05
N PRO A 319 27.16 1.33 5.25
CA PRO A 319 27.87 0.08 5.50
C PRO A 319 27.41 -0.60 6.80
N GLN A 320 27.15 0.18 7.86
CA GLN A 320 26.65 -0.34 9.12
C GLN A 320 25.24 -0.88 8.99
N LEU A 321 24.33 -0.09 8.38
CA LEU A 321 22.96 -0.49 8.12
C LEU A 321 22.90 -1.75 7.25
N TYR A 322 23.74 -1.86 6.22
CA TYR A 322 23.83 -3.06 5.41
C TYR A 322 24.20 -4.29 6.25
N ASN A 323 25.20 -4.18 7.13
CA ASN A 323 25.59 -5.29 8.00
C ASN A 323 24.49 -5.64 9.01
N ASP A 324 23.86 -4.64 9.61
CA ASP A 324 22.80 -4.83 10.62
C ASP A 324 21.54 -5.48 10.01
N PHE A 325 21.23 -5.18 8.74
CA PHE A 325 20.03 -5.68 8.06
C PHE A 325 20.26 -6.85 7.12
N SER A 326 21.51 -7.18 6.75
CA SER A 326 21.83 -8.27 5.82
C SER A 326 21.33 -9.65 6.28
N SER A 327 21.15 -9.85 7.58
CA SER A 327 20.55 -11.07 8.15
C SER A 327 19.02 -11.06 8.19
N THR A 328 18.39 -9.91 7.91
CA THR A 328 16.96 -9.66 8.11
C THR A 328 16.23 -9.44 6.78
N ILE A 329 16.95 -8.89 5.80
CA ILE A 329 16.45 -8.63 4.46
C ILE A 329 17.04 -9.67 3.52
N VAL A 330 16.19 -10.44 2.85
CA VAL A 330 16.62 -11.31 1.75
C VAL A 330 16.65 -10.48 0.48
N THR A 331 17.84 -10.21 -0.05
CA THR A 331 18.02 -9.35 -1.23
C THR A 331 19.16 -9.83 -2.11
N ASP A 332 19.05 -9.55 -3.41
CA ASP A 332 20.14 -9.68 -4.38
C ASP A 332 20.99 -8.41 -4.52
N LEU A 333 20.69 -7.36 -3.71
CA LEU A 333 21.51 -6.14 -3.64
C LEU A 333 22.78 -6.37 -2.82
N GLY A 334 23.93 -6.15 -3.45
CA GLY A 334 25.19 -6.10 -2.75
C GLY A 334 25.54 -4.70 -2.24
N LEU A 335 26.49 -4.62 -1.30
CA LEU A 335 27.02 -3.34 -0.82
C LEU A 335 27.56 -2.48 -1.98
N THR A 336 28.14 -3.12 -3.00
CA THR A 336 28.67 -2.45 -4.21
C THR A 336 27.55 -1.72 -4.97
N ASP A 337 26.36 -2.33 -5.06
CA ASP A 337 25.21 -1.73 -5.75
C ASP A 337 24.70 -0.51 -4.98
N LEU A 338 24.61 -0.62 -3.65
CA LEU A 338 24.24 0.50 -2.78
C LEU A 338 25.22 1.66 -2.90
N VAL A 339 26.53 1.40 -2.88
CA VAL A 339 27.57 2.43 -3.04
C VAL A 339 27.49 3.08 -4.44
N ARG A 340 27.20 2.30 -5.49
CA ARG A 340 27.01 2.83 -6.84
C ARG A 340 25.79 3.72 -6.97
N MET A 341 24.71 3.43 -6.23
CA MET A 341 23.48 4.21 -6.22
C MET A 341 23.55 5.45 -5.32
N ALA A 342 24.40 5.45 -4.30
CA ALA A 342 24.51 6.54 -3.33
C ALA A 342 24.66 7.94 -3.93
N PRO A 343 25.44 8.17 -5.02
CA PRO A 343 25.55 9.51 -5.62
C PRO A 343 24.23 10.08 -6.16
N TYR A 344 23.30 9.21 -6.54
CA TYR A 344 21.98 9.63 -7.06
C TYR A 344 20.99 10.02 -5.95
N ALA A 345 21.27 9.63 -4.71
CA ALA A 345 20.35 9.82 -3.61
C ALA A 345 20.01 11.29 -3.35
N VAL A 346 20.92 12.21 -3.64
CA VAL A 346 20.71 13.66 -3.52
C VAL A 346 19.65 14.20 -4.50
N ASN A 347 19.33 13.44 -5.55
CA ASN A 347 18.33 13.84 -6.54
C ASN A 347 16.90 13.55 -6.08
N PHE A 348 16.73 12.68 -5.06
CA PHE A 348 15.42 12.23 -4.61
C PHE A 348 14.85 13.16 -3.54
N THR A 349 13.56 13.45 -3.68
CA THR A 349 12.76 14.15 -2.68
C THR A 349 11.39 13.49 -2.59
N ASN A 350 10.66 13.71 -1.51
CA ASN A 350 9.29 13.19 -1.37
C ASN A 350 8.37 13.65 -2.50
N ALA A 351 8.62 14.83 -3.05
CA ALA A 351 7.87 15.40 -4.18
C ALA A 351 8.00 14.60 -5.48
N ASN A 352 9.01 13.73 -5.58
CA ASN A 352 9.29 12.98 -6.80
C ASN A 352 8.84 11.52 -6.74
N ILE A 353 8.09 11.14 -5.70
CA ILE A 353 7.61 9.77 -5.52
C ILE A 353 6.12 9.73 -5.87
N ARG A 354 5.77 9.06 -6.98
CA ARG A 354 4.39 8.83 -7.41
C ARG A 354 3.90 7.47 -6.91
N GLY A 355 2.63 7.39 -6.49
CA GLY A 355 2.01 6.14 -6.03
C GLY A 355 0.94 5.66 -6.99
N TYR A 356 1.03 4.40 -7.43
CA TYR A 356 0.06 3.71 -8.27
C TYR A 356 -0.45 2.47 -7.57
N TYR A 357 -1.74 2.19 -7.74
CA TYR A 357 -2.41 1.09 -7.06
C TYR A 357 -3.21 0.30 -8.07
N ILE A 358 -2.87 -0.99 -8.26
CA ILE A 358 -3.68 -1.88 -9.09
C ILE A 358 -4.97 -2.22 -8.32
N ARG A 359 -6.02 -1.45 -8.58
CA ARG A 359 -7.34 -1.52 -7.96
C ARG A 359 -8.42 -1.25 -9.01
N PRO A 360 -9.73 -1.36 -8.73
CA PRO A 360 -10.73 -0.86 -9.67
C PRO A 360 -10.48 0.61 -10.04
N PRO A 361 -10.55 1.00 -11.32
CA PRO A 361 -11.05 0.22 -12.46
C PRO A 361 -10.05 -0.72 -13.14
N TYR A 362 -8.78 -0.79 -12.73
CA TYR A 362 -7.71 -1.57 -13.37
C TYR A 362 -7.88 -3.09 -13.19
N VAL A 363 -8.70 -3.50 -12.24
CA VAL A 363 -9.05 -4.89 -11.96
C VAL A 363 -10.52 -5.04 -11.62
N SER A 364 -11.06 -6.23 -11.85
CA SER A 364 -12.40 -6.64 -11.46
C SER A 364 -12.36 -7.88 -10.58
N SER A 365 -13.30 -7.99 -9.62
CA SER A 365 -13.42 -9.16 -8.76
C SER A 365 -14.03 -10.33 -9.53
N TRP A 366 -13.47 -11.52 -9.35
CA TRP A 366 -13.96 -12.77 -9.94
C TRP A 366 -13.81 -13.93 -8.97
N THR A 367 -14.70 -14.90 -9.05
CA THR A 367 -14.59 -16.16 -8.31
C THR A 367 -14.28 -17.27 -9.30
N THR A 368 -13.16 -17.94 -9.08
CA THR A 368 -12.75 -19.08 -9.93
C THR A 368 -13.74 -20.22 -9.82
N PRO A 369 -13.79 -21.15 -10.80
CA PRO A 369 -14.62 -22.37 -10.68
C PRO A 369 -14.31 -23.20 -9.44
N GLY A 370 -13.10 -23.11 -8.89
CA GLY A 370 -12.69 -23.73 -7.63
C GLY A 370 -13.09 -22.94 -6.37
N GLY A 371 -13.88 -21.85 -6.48
CA GLY A 371 -14.37 -21.05 -5.35
C GLY A 371 -13.38 -20.01 -4.81
N ALA A 372 -12.24 -19.81 -5.44
CA ALA A 372 -11.27 -18.82 -4.98
C ALA A 372 -11.64 -17.41 -5.48
N ALA A 373 -11.77 -16.44 -4.56
CA ALA A 373 -11.93 -15.03 -4.91
C ALA A 373 -10.60 -14.46 -5.39
N VAL A 374 -10.59 -13.84 -6.57
CA VAL A 374 -9.39 -13.30 -7.24
C VAL A 374 -9.71 -11.98 -7.94
N LEU A 375 -8.67 -11.29 -8.40
CA LEU A 375 -8.76 -10.04 -9.15
C LEU A 375 -8.29 -10.29 -10.59
N LEU A 376 -9.18 -10.10 -11.55
CA LEU A 376 -8.83 -10.18 -12.98
C LEU A 376 -8.34 -8.82 -13.46
N PRO A 377 -7.23 -8.75 -14.22
CA PRO A 377 -6.82 -7.54 -14.90
C PRO A 377 -7.87 -7.03 -15.88
N ASN A 378 -8.11 -5.73 -15.92
CA ASN A 378 -8.79 -5.04 -17.00
C ASN A 378 -7.69 -4.52 -17.94
N ASP A 379 -7.39 -5.28 -18.98
CA ASP A 379 -6.13 -5.16 -19.74
C ASP A 379 -5.87 -3.76 -20.29
N ALA A 380 -6.89 -3.08 -20.82
CA ALA A 380 -6.74 -1.74 -21.43
C ALA A 380 -6.40 -0.68 -20.36
N GLU A 381 -7.20 -0.62 -19.30
CA GLU A 381 -7.05 0.35 -18.21
C GLU A 381 -5.78 0.10 -17.42
N LEU A 382 -5.49 -1.18 -17.13
CA LEU A 382 -4.27 -1.56 -16.43
C LEU A 382 -3.04 -1.19 -17.26
N LYS A 383 -3.04 -1.49 -18.56
CA LYS A 383 -1.92 -1.15 -19.45
C LYS A 383 -1.69 0.36 -19.51
N GLN A 384 -2.74 1.16 -19.61
CA GLN A 384 -2.63 2.62 -19.61
C GLN A 384 -1.97 3.12 -18.33
N MET A 385 -2.41 2.65 -17.17
CA MET A 385 -1.82 3.01 -15.87
C MET A 385 -0.36 2.55 -15.76
N LEU A 386 -0.03 1.34 -16.25
CA LEU A 386 1.35 0.84 -16.23
C LEU A 386 2.27 1.67 -17.12
N VAL A 387 1.82 2.07 -18.33
CA VAL A 387 2.57 2.98 -19.21
C VAL A 387 2.83 4.32 -18.51
N GLU A 388 1.81 4.90 -17.86
CA GLU A 388 2.00 6.14 -17.09
C GLU A 388 2.98 5.94 -15.94
N ALA A 389 2.85 4.84 -15.16
CA ALA A 389 3.72 4.54 -14.04
C ALA A 389 5.18 4.28 -14.43
N THR A 390 5.42 3.78 -15.64
CA THR A 390 6.76 3.47 -16.17
C THR A 390 7.32 4.55 -17.09
N THR A 391 6.63 5.68 -17.24
CA THR A 391 7.09 6.83 -18.03
C THR A 391 7.54 7.96 -17.11
N LEU A 392 8.65 8.59 -17.46
CA LEU A 392 9.15 9.78 -16.76
C LEU A 392 8.11 10.90 -16.83
N SER A 393 7.70 11.44 -15.68
CA SER A 393 6.71 12.51 -15.63
C SER A 393 7.36 13.87 -15.88
N THR A 394 7.02 14.51 -16.99
CA THR A 394 7.42 15.88 -17.28
C THR A 394 6.79 16.89 -16.32
N TYR A 395 5.57 16.66 -15.89
CA TYR A 395 4.87 17.50 -14.90
C TYR A 395 5.56 17.46 -13.52
N ALA A 396 6.04 16.30 -13.07
CA ALA A 396 6.79 16.20 -11.84
C ALA A 396 8.12 16.97 -11.91
N VAL A 397 8.77 17.00 -13.08
CA VAL A 397 9.98 17.81 -13.30
C VAL A 397 9.66 19.30 -13.18
N GLN A 398 8.56 19.77 -13.77
CA GLN A 398 8.15 21.17 -13.72
C GLN A 398 7.71 21.57 -12.30
N ARG A 399 6.90 20.78 -11.63
CA ARG A 399 6.41 21.07 -10.27
C ARG A 399 7.53 21.08 -9.22
N LYS A 400 8.60 20.33 -9.43
CA LYS A 400 9.78 20.32 -8.56
C LYS A 400 10.40 21.71 -8.34
N THR A 401 10.17 22.66 -9.24
CA THR A 401 10.68 24.03 -9.13
C THR A 401 9.71 24.97 -8.40
N ILE A 402 8.49 24.50 -8.09
CA ILE A 402 7.46 25.32 -7.48
C ILE A 402 7.49 25.11 -5.96
N THR A 403 7.70 26.22 -5.25
CA THR A 403 7.77 26.23 -3.79
C THR A 403 6.47 26.75 -3.20
N VAL A 404 5.96 26.05 -2.18
CA VAL A 404 4.73 26.37 -1.45
C VAL A 404 5.02 26.41 0.05
N ASP A 405 4.78 27.55 0.69
CA ASP A 405 4.82 27.68 2.13
C ASP A 405 3.45 27.33 2.72
N VAL A 406 3.39 26.41 3.67
CA VAL A 406 2.16 25.97 4.33
C VAL A 406 2.16 26.43 5.76
N GLN A 407 1.12 27.15 6.14
CA GLN A 407 0.94 27.69 7.48
C GLN A 407 -0.33 27.14 8.13
N ASN A 408 -0.23 26.78 9.39
CA ASN A 408 -1.37 26.28 10.17
C ASN A 408 -2.10 27.42 10.88
N GLY A 409 -3.16 27.92 10.29
CA GLY A 409 -4.08 28.88 10.89
C GLY A 409 -5.23 28.24 11.66
N THR A 410 -5.18 26.93 11.93
CA THR A 410 -6.22 26.16 12.67
C THR A 410 -5.80 25.88 14.10
N SER A 411 -6.75 25.46 14.92
CA SER A 411 -6.48 24.97 16.28
C SER A 411 -5.94 23.52 16.32
N PHE A 412 -5.94 22.82 15.18
CA PHE A 412 -5.49 21.44 15.11
C PHE A 412 -3.99 21.37 14.81
N ASP A 413 -3.27 20.64 15.64
CA ASP A 413 -1.83 20.46 15.43
C ASP A 413 -1.54 19.59 14.21
N THR A 414 -0.39 19.81 13.56
CA THR A 414 0.14 19.05 12.45
C THR A 414 -0.68 19.07 11.14
N TRP A 415 -1.72 19.90 11.01
CA TRP A 415 -2.48 20.00 9.77
C TRP A 415 -1.69 20.66 8.64
N ASP A 416 -0.79 21.57 8.95
CA ASP A 416 0.24 22.10 8.03
C ASP A 416 1.11 20.97 7.47
N ALA A 417 1.60 20.08 8.34
CA ALA A 417 2.40 18.94 7.92
C ALA A 417 1.62 17.97 7.01
N LEU A 418 0.33 17.75 7.30
CA LEU A 418 -0.54 16.95 6.43
C LEU A 418 -0.73 17.59 5.05
N ALA A 419 -1.04 18.89 5.03
CA ALA A 419 -1.24 19.62 3.78
C ALA A 419 0.07 19.69 2.97
N ALA A 420 1.21 19.96 3.63
CA ALA A 420 2.53 19.96 3.02
C ALA A 420 2.86 18.57 2.44
N SER A 421 2.58 17.49 3.17
CA SER A 421 2.75 16.13 2.68
C SER A 421 1.92 15.87 1.41
N ARG A 422 0.66 16.29 1.36
CA ARG A 422 -0.19 16.15 0.17
C ARG A 422 0.36 16.90 -1.03
N LEU A 423 0.81 18.14 -0.82
CA LEU A 423 1.43 18.93 -1.88
C LEU A 423 2.74 18.31 -2.37
N ASN A 424 3.55 17.75 -1.46
CA ASN A 424 4.73 16.97 -1.83
C ASN A 424 4.36 15.76 -2.68
N TYR A 425 3.24 15.07 -2.36
CA TYR A 425 2.73 13.97 -3.20
C TYR A 425 2.32 14.42 -4.59
N ALA A 426 1.83 15.66 -4.72
CA ALA A 426 1.50 16.26 -6.00
C ALA A 426 2.71 16.83 -6.75
N GLY A 427 3.93 16.74 -6.19
CA GLY A 427 5.19 17.12 -6.82
C GLY A 427 5.72 18.49 -6.44
N TYR A 428 5.06 19.22 -5.53
CA TYR A 428 5.52 20.55 -5.06
C TYR A 428 6.62 20.44 -4.01
N GLN A 429 7.51 21.45 -3.96
CA GLN A 429 8.41 21.62 -2.83
C GLN A 429 7.70 22.44 -1.74
N THR A 430 7.58 21.89 -0.55
CA THR A 430 6.91 22.59 0.55
C THR A 430 7.86 23.00 1.66
N THR A 431 7.57 24.15 2.25
CA THR A 431 8.08 24.59 3.54
C THR A 431 6.90 24.73 4.52
N ILE A 432 7.18 24.64 5.79
CA ILE A 432 6.20 24.86 6.85
C ILE A 432 6.68 26.03 7.67
N SER A 433 5.81 27.00 7.90
CA SER A 433 6.08 28.16 8.75
C SER A 433 4.89 28.47 9.64
N ASP A 434 5.10 29.29 10.67
CA ASP A 434 4.04 29.68 11.59
C ASP A 434 3.07 30.66 10.94
N ALA A 435 1.77 30.48 11.14
CA ALA A 435 0.77 31.49 10.85
C ALA A 435 0.82 32.58 11.93
N ASP A 436 0.39 33.79 11.58
CA ASP A 436 0.28 34.90 12.53
C ASP A 436 -0.75 34.66 13.63
N ARG A 437 -1.72 33.76 13.38
CA ARG A 437 -2.75 33.31 14.32
C ARG A 437 -3.28 31.93 13.97
N ARG A 438 -3.98 31.29 14.91
CA ARG A 438 -4.50 29.92 14.78
C ARG A 438 -6.04 29.82 14.79
N ASP A 439 -6.74 30.87 14.34
CA ASP A 439 -8.21 30.98 14.35
C ASP A 439 -8.78 31.46 13.01
N TYR A 440 -8.08 31.15 11.90
CA TYR A 440 -8.60 31.45 10.57
C TYR A 440 -9.89 30.65 10.30
N ALA A 441 -10.96 31.38 9.94
CA ALA A 441 -12.24 30.73 9.61
C ALA A 441 -12.16 29.94 8.28
N SER A 442 -11.42 30.48 7.32
CA SER A 442 -11.27 29.93 5.98
C SER A 442 -9.82 29.89 5.56
N SER A 443 -9.47 28.82 4.83
CA SER A 443 -8.14 28.68 4.20
C SER A 443 -7.95 29.69 3.09
N VAL A 444 -6.71 30.16 2.90
CA VAL A 444 -6.35 31.16 1.92
C VAL A 444 -5.11 30.70 1.15
N ILE A 445 -5.12 30.87 -0.16
CA ILE A 445 -3.93 30.74 -1.01
C ILE A 445 -3.48 32.13 -1.45
N ILE A 446 -2.24 32.48 -1.15
CA ILE A 446 -1.60 33.69 -1.63
C ILE A 446 -0.72 33.30 -2.81
N ASP A 447 -0.97 33.90 -3.97
CA ASP A 447 -0.21 33.71 -5.21
C ASP A 447 0.69 34.91 -5.42
N PHE A 448 2.00 34.71 -5.25
CA PHE A 448 3.02 35.76 -5.43
C PHE A 448 3.46 35.91 -6.88
N THR A 449 3.08 34.99 -7.77
CA THR A 449 3.46 34.94 -9.20
C THR A 449 2.23 34.90 -10.12
N PRO A 450 1.21 35.75 -9.93
CA PRO A 450 -0.02 35.67 -10.70
C PRO A 450 0.22 35.82 -12.20
N GLY A 451 -0.36 34.92 -12.99
CA GLY A 451 -0.27 34.92 -14.45
C GLY A 451 0.89 34.11 -15.03
N GLN A 452 1.77 33.53 -14.22
CA GLN A 452 2.82 32.64 -14.73
C GLN A 452 2.29 31.27 -15.08
N ASP A 453 1.44 30.67 -14.23
CA ASP A 453 0.84 29.35 -14.50
C ASP A 453 -0.47 29.17 -13.72
N PRO A 454 -1.65 29.46 -14.34
CA PRO A 454 -2.93 29.32 -13.67
C PRO A 454 -3.31 27.86 -13.33
N ASP A 455 -2.73 26.88 -14.05
CA ASP A 455 -3.02 25.46 -13.82
C ASP A 455 -2.39 24.99 -12.50
N GLN A 456 -1.25 25.52 -12.09
CA GLN A 456 -0.62 25.18 -10.82
C GLN A 456 -1.47 25.59 -9.63
N ARG A 457 -2.04 26.79 -9.67
CA ARG A 457 -2.95 27.25 -8.63
C ARG A 457 -4.18 26.35 -8.49
N GLN A 458 -4.77 25.95 -9.62
CA GLN A 458 -5.91 25.04 -9.61
C GLN A 458 -5.51 23.65 -9.07
N THR A 459 -4.31 23.19 -9.39
CA THR A 459 -3.78 21.91 -8.85
C THR A 459 -3.56 21.99 -7.34
N ILE A 460 -3.04 23.09 -6.80
CA ILE A 460 -2.89 23.30 -5.34
C ILE A 460 -4.28 23.27 -4.65
N LEU A 461 -5.26 23.99 -5.21
CA LEU A 461 -6.63 24.02 -4.69
C LEU A 461 -7.25 22.63 -4.66
N SER A 462 -7.18 21.90 -5.77
CA SER A 462 -7.76 20.55 -5.86
C SER A 462 -7.02 19.54 -4.97
N THR A 463 -5.69 19.63 -4.88
CA THR A 463 -4.86 18.77 -4.02
C THR A 463 -5.23 18.93 -2.54
N LEU A 464 -5.58 20.13 -2.11
CA LEU A 464 -5.98 20.43 -0.74
C LEU A 464 -7.50 20.49 -0.55
N ASN A 465 -8.29 20.29 -1.62
CA ASN A 465 -9.76 20.41 -1.63
C ASN A 465 -10.25 21.79 -1.10
N LEU A 466 -9.58 22.84 -1.54
CA LEU A 466 -9.90 24.20 -1.12
C LEU A 466 -10.78 24.93 -2.15
N ASN A 467 -11.57 25.88 -1.68
CA ASN A 467 -12.44 26.68 -2.53
C ASN A 467 -11.62 27.74 -3.31
N SER A 468 -11.91 27.91 -4.62
CA SER A 468 -11.28 28.90 -5.48
C SER A 468 -11.51 30.36 -5.04
N ALA A 469 -12.57 30.63 -4.28
CA ALA A 469 -12.85 31.96 -3.74
C ALA A 469 -11.81 32.45 -2.72
N ASN A 470 -10.99 31.57 -2.18
CA ASN A 470 -10.00 31.89 -1.15
C ASN A 470 -8.61 32.23 -1.75
N VAL A 471 -8.52 32.55 -3.04
CA VAL A 471 -7.25 32.91 -3.70
C VAL A 471 -7.03 34.40 -3.67
N ILE A 472 -5.88 34.84 -3.16
CA ILE A 472 -5.42 36.22 -3.13
C ILE A 472 -4.21 36.33 -4.05
N SER A 473 -4.29 37.15 -5.09
CA SER A 473 -3.13 37.51 -5.92
C SER A 473 -2.38 38.67 -5.30
N LEU A 474 -1.13 38.44 -4.89
CA LEU A 474 -0.27 39.44 -4.28
C LEU A 474 1.12 39.36 -4.92
N PRO A 475 1.31 39.98 -6.11
CA PRO A 475 2.57 39.90 -6.82
C PRO A 475 3.76 40.40 -5.98
N ASP A 476 4.75 39.54 -5.76
CA ASP A 476 6.00 39.90 -5.08
C ASP A 476 7.17 39.10 -5.68
N ALA A 477 7.97 39.81 -6.48
CA ALA A 477 9.16 39.22 -7.10
C ALA A 477 10.27 38.84 -6.10
N ASN A 478 10.20 39.32 -4.86
CA ASN A 478 11.17 39.03 -3.80
C ASN A 478 10.65 37.92 -2.84
N SER A 479 9.46 37.39 -3.04
CA SER A 479 8.95 36.32 -2.22
C SER A 479 9.85 35.08 -2.34
N PRO A 480 10.23 34.42 -1.23
CA PRO A 480 11.03 33.19 -1.25
C PRO A 480 10.25 32.00 -1.78
N VAL A 481 8.92 32.11 -1.92
CA VAL A 481 8.02 31.05 -2.39
C VAL A 481 7.05 31.62 -3.43
N GLN A 482 6.61 30.77 -4.37
CA GLN A 482 5.61 31.17 -5.36
C GLN A 482 4.20 31.23 -4.77
N TYR A 483 3.91 30.33 -3.84
CA TYR A 483 2.60 30.24 -3.19
C TYR A 483 2.76 30.15 -1.68
N ARG A 484 1.76 30.68 -0.96
CA ARG A 484 1.58 30.44 0.47
C ARG A 484 0.15 29.96 0.71
N VAL A 485 0.00 28.88 1.46
CA VAL A 485 -1.28 28.35 1.91
C VAL A 485 -1.41 28.55 3.40
N VAL A 486 -2.37 29.35 3.82
CA VAL A 486 -2.74 29.48 5.24
C VAL A 486 -3.99 28.62 5.43
N LEU A 487 -3.89 27.56 6.22
CA LEU A 487 -5.02 26.68 6.50
C LEU A 487 -5.97 27.36 7.49
N GLY A 488 -7.26 27.24 7.24
CA GLY A 488 -8.35 27.67 8.14
C GLY A 488 -9.20 26.50 8.62
N ASN A 489 -10.17 26.78 9.48
CA ASN A 489 -11.07 25.76 10.06
C ASN A 489 -11.98 25.05 9.03
N ASP A 490 -12.05 25.55 7.81
CA ASP A 490 -12.71 24.92 6.65
C ASP A 490 -11.87 23.81 6.00
N TYR A 491 -10.58 23.73 6.30
CA TYR A 491 -9.72 22.67 5.78
C TYR A 491 -10.11 21.33 6.39
N GLN A 492 -10.38 20.35 5.55
CA GLN A 492 -10.71 18.97 5.93
C GLN A 492 -9.66 18.03 5.36
N PRO A 493 -8.73 17.54 6.20
CA PRO A 493 -7.69 16.62 5.71
C PRO A 493 -8.24 15.26 5.27
N CYS A 494 -9.39 14.84 5.80
CA CYS A 494 -10.01 13.58 5.45
C CYS A 494 -10.89 13.73 4.20
N PHE A 495 -10.26 13.79 3.05
CA PHE A 495 -10.91 13.59 1.76
C PHE A 495 -10.01 12.70 0.89
N GLN A 496 -10.63 11.93 0.01
CA GLN A 496 -9.88 11.26 -1.04
C GLN A 496 -9.90 12.19 -2.25
N PRO A 497 -8.76 12.68 -2.72
CA PRO A 497 -8.72 13.30 -4.04
C PRO A 497 -9.32 12.28 -5.02
N GLN A 498 -10.34 12.68 -5.76
CA GLN A 498 -10.75 11.92 -6.94
C GLN A 498 -9.48 11.79 -7.77
N ASP A 499 -9.09 10.58 -8.06
CA ASP A 499 -7.82 10.21 -8.68
C ASP A 499 -7.25 11.37 -9.52
N LEU A 500 -6.16 11.97 -9.02
CA LEU A 500 -5.36 12.89 -9.82
C LEU A 500 -4.60 12.02 -10.82
N SER A 501 -5.35 11.42 -11.74
CA SER A 501 -4.85 10.86 -12.98
C SER A 501 -4.49 12.03 -13.89
N HIS A 502 -3.29 12.58 -13.71
CA HIS A 502 -2.68 13.50 -14.70
C HIS A 502 -1.16 13.34 -14.67
#